data_92d4f002dd081bcc8b4cd7686ea2dc2c
#
_entry.id   92d4f002dd081bcc8b4cd7686ea2dc2c
#
_cell.length_a   1.000
_cell.length_b   1.000
_cell.length_c   1.000
_cell.angle_alpha   90.00
_cell.angle_beta   90.00
_cell.angle_gamma   90.00
#
_symmetry.space_group_name_H-M   'P 1'
#
loop_
_entity.id
_entity.type
_entity.pdbx_description
1 polymer ?
#
loop_
_entity_poly.entity_id
_entity_poly.type
_entity_poly.pdbx_seq_one_letter_code
_entity_poly.pdbx_strand_id
1 'polypeptide(L)'
;MQTVKFHRTVGVKVGTVQVGGGAPVVVQSMTMTDTADPAATARQCIELAEAGSEMVRVTVNVPEAATAVPEIKHRMLDAGVTAPLIGDFHYNGHLLLTRYPACAEALDKYRINPGNVGTGRRRDEQFATICKVAVDNGKPVRIGVNGGSLNQELVVSKMQENTDRSLGHTSEEIINECMVLSAVQSTELALESGLRREQIIISCKTSRPRDLIAVYRELARRTEQPLHLGLTEAGMGTKGLVWSASAMGVLLNEGIGDTIRVSLTPRPGGDRREEVYAACELLQALGLRSFSPSVTACPGCGRTTSSTFQELAERTQGYIRERLPEWKTQYEGVESMTLAVMGCVVNGPGESKAANIGISLPGTGESPNCPVYIDGQHFTTLRGNYDELAVAFRELVDNYVTTRYKKREKEEGRREND
;
A
#
# COMPACT_ATOMS: atom_id res chain seq x y z
N MET A 1 4.31 10.62 22.72
CA MET A 1 3.51 10.27 21.53
C MET A 1 2.20 9.66 21.99
N GLN A 2 1.05 10.16 21.56
CA GLN A 2 -0.21 9.44 21.78
C GLN A 2 -0.15 8.15 20.95
N THR A 3 -0.30 7.01 21.60
CA THR A 3 -0.44 5.73 20.91
C THR A 3 -1.73 5.75 20.09
N VAL A 4 -1.64 5.55 18.78
CA VAL A 4 -2.80 5.44 17.90
C VAL A 4 -3.65 4.27 18.39
N LYS A 5 -4.91 4.53 18.73
CA LYS A 5 -5.86 3.48 19.12
C LYS A 5 -6.48 2.94 17.83
N PHE A 6 -6.00 1.81 17.36
CA PHE A 6 -6.53 1.17 16.16
C PHE A 6 -8.00 0.77 16.31
N HIS A 7 -8.77 0.98 15.26
CA HIS A 7 -10.10 0.44 15.10
C HIS A 7 -10.02 -1.10 15.20
N ARG A 8 -10.83 -1.68 16.07
CA ARG A 8 -10.81 -3.13 16.30
C ARG A 8 -11.49 -3.84 15.15
N THR A 9 -10.74 -4.66 14.43
CA THR A 9 -11.23 -5.45 13.30
C THR A 9 -10.98 -6.93 13.49
N VAL A 10 -11.77 -7.78 12.82
CA VAL A 10 -11.50 -9.22 12.74
C VAL A 10 -10.29 -9.47 11.85
N GLY A 11 -9.59 -10.58 12.07
CA GLY A 11 -8.47 -10.98 11.22
C GLY A 11 -8.95 -11.73 9.99
N VAL A 12 -8.51 -11.32 8.80
CA VAL A 12 -8.78 -12.01 7.53
C VAL A 12 -7.49 -12.48 6.90
N LYS A 13 -7.35 -13.79 6.68
CA LYS A 13 -6.18 -14.37 6.03
C LYS A 13 -6.36 -14.38 4.51
N VAL A 14 -5.42 -13.75 3.79
CA VAL A 14 -5.37 -13.71 2.32
C VAL A 14 -4.08 -14.40 1.87
N GLY A 15 -4.15 -15.65 1.45
CA GLY A 15 -2.96 -16.46 1.20
C GLY A 15 -2.07 -16.51 2.46
N THR A 16 -0.86 -15.98 2.36
CA THR A 16 0.10 -15.89 3.48
C THR A 16 -0.05 -14.61 4.32
N VAL A 17 -0.84 -13.63 3.86
CA VAL A 17 -0.93 -12.29 4.46
C VAL A 17 -2.13 -12.19 5.38
N GLN A 18 -1.92 -11.67 6.60
CA GLN A 18 -2.97 -11.34 7.57
C GLN A 18 -3.40 -9.89 7.38
N VAL A 19 -4.71 -9.65 7.22
CA VAL A 19 -5.32 -8.31 7.12
C VAL A 19 -6.25 -8.10 8.31
N GLY A 20 -6.07 -7.02 9.05
CA GLY A 20 -6.85 -6.74 10.26
C GLY A 20 -6.48 -7.65 11.44
N GLY A 21 -7.31 -7.64 12.48
CA GLY A 21 -7.04 -8.41 13.70
C GLY A 21 -5.80 -7.93 14.47
N GLY A 22 -5.43 -6.67 14.32
CA GLY A 22 -4.21 -6.10 14.94
C GLY A 22 -2.91 -6.34 14.16
N ALA A 23 -2.98 -6.94 12.98
CA ALA A 23 -1.81 -7.06 12.10
C ALA A 23 -1.39 -5.68 11.54
N PRO A 24 -0.13 -5.52 11.11
CA PRO A 24 0.33 -4.30 10.47
C PRO A 24 -0.46 -3.97 9.21
N VAL A 25 -0.62 -2.67 8.90
CA VAL A 25 -1.33 -2.21 7.69
C VAL A 25 -0.64 -2.73 6.43
N VAL A 26 -1.40 -3.38 5.56
CA VAL A 26 -0.90 -4.10 4.38
C VAL A 26 -0.93 -3.22 3.14
N VAL A 27 0.15 -3.21 2.36
CA VAL A 27 0.23 -2.52 1.07
C VAL A 27 -0.26 -3.44 -0.05
N GLN A 28 -1.25 -2.97 -0.82
CA GLN A 28 -1.77 -3.65 -2.00
C GLN A 28 -1.56 -2.79 -3.24
N SER A 29 -1.23 -3.41 -4.37
CA SER A 29 -1.15 -2.79 -5.69
C SER A 29 -2.09 -3.43 -6.71
N MET A 30 -2.01 -2.98 -7.96
CA MET A 30 -2.77 -3.52 -9.08
C MET A 30 -1.99 -3.39 -10.38
N THR A 31 -2.00 -4.43 -11.19
CA THR A 31 -1.43 -4.40 -12.54
C THR A 31 -2.24 -3.51 -13.48
N MET A 32 -1.60 -3.09 -14.56
CA MET A 32 -2.24 -2.39 -15.67
C MET A 32 -2.06 -3.14 -17.01
N THR A 33 -1.37 -4.27 -16.99
CA THR A 33 -1.23 -5.16 -18.16
C THR A 33 -2.55 -5.80 -18.52
N ASP A 34 -2.69 -6.22 -19.78
CA ASP A 34 -3.77 -7.11 -20.17
C ASP A 34 -3.57 -8.47 -19.47
N THR A 35 -4.51 -8.86 -18.62
CA THR A 35 -4.41 -10.11 -17.86
C THR A 35 -4.46 -11.35 -18.78
N ALA A 36 -4.98 -11.22 -20.00
CA ALA A 36 -4.93 -12.27 -21.00
C ALA A 36 -3.50 -12.57 -21.53
N ASP A 37 -2.53 -11.66 -21.26
CA ASP A 37 -1.09 -11.92 -21.43
C ASP A 37 -0.46 -12.34 -20.09
N PRO A 38 -0.32 -13.67 -19.82
CA PRO A 38 0.19 -14.15 -18.55
C PRO A 38 1.65 -13.78 -18.31
N ALA A 39 2.46 -13.66 -19.36
CA ALA A 39 3.89 -13.33 -19.22
C ALA A 39 4.10 -11.88 -18.80
N ALA A 40 3.43 -10.94 -19.46
CA ALA A 40 3.50 -9.52 -19.11
C ALA A 40 2.89 -9.25 -17.73
N THR A 41 1.76 -9.89 -17.43
CA THR A 41 1.07 -9.68 -16.14
C THR A 41 1.86 -10.28 -14.98
N ALA A 42 2.41 -11.49 -15.12
CA ALA A 42 3.27 -12.07 -14.08
C ALA A 42 4.51 -11.22 -13.82
N ARG A 43 5.18 -10.71 -14.85
CA ARG A 43 6.33 -9.80 -14.71
C ARG A 43 5.96 -8.57 -13.90
N GLN A 44 4.84 -7.91 -14.23
CA GLN A 44 4.41 -6.73 -13.49
C GLN A 44 3.98 -7.06 -12.04
N CYS A 45 3.37 -8.24 -11.79
CA CYS A 45 3.09 -8.71 -10.43
C CYS A 45 4.38 -8.86 -9.61
N ILE A 46 5.43 -9.45 -10.20
CA ILE A 46 6.75 -9.62 -9.57
C ILE A 46 7.36 -8.26 -9.26
N GLU A 47 7.43 -7.36 -10.23
CA GLU A 47 7.95 -6.00 -10.07
C GLU A 47 7.24 -5.22 -8.94
N LEU A 48 5.91 -5.34 -8.85
CA LEU A 48 5.12 -4.71 -7.81
C LEU A 48 5.38 -5.32 -6.43
N ALA A 49 5.51 -6.64 -6.35
CA ALA A 49 5.81 -7.33 -5.09
C ALA A 49 7.23 -6.97 -4.59
N GLU A 50 8.23 -6.96 -5.47
CA GLU A 50 9.60 -6.56 -5.16
C GLU A 50 9.69 -5.09 -4.72
N ALA A 51 8.81 -4.23 -5.23
CA ALA A 51 8.70 -2.83 -4.80
C ALA A 51 8.12 -2.66 -3.39
N GLY A 52 7.57 -3.73 -2.78
CA GLY A 52 6.99 -3.72 -1.44
C GLY A 52 5.48 -3.94 -1.38
N SER A 53 4.83 -4.28 -2.51
CA SER A 53 3.41 -4.66 -2.50
C SER A 53 3.24 -6.05 -1.92
N GLU A 54 2.53 -6.16 -0.82
CA GLU A 54 2.30 -7.43 -0.11
C GLU A 54 1.15 -8.24 -0.72
N MET A 55 0.32 -7.62 -1.55
CA MET A 55 -0.75 -8.27 -2.32
C MET A 55 -0.87 -7.59 -3.68
N VAL A 56 -1.04 -8.34 -4.75
CA VAL A 56 -1.19 -7.79 -6.10
C VAL A 56 -2.54 -8.16 -6.69
N ARG A 57 -3.23 -7.19 -7.31
CA ARG A 57 -4.54 -7.39 -7.92
C ARG A 57 -4.44 -7.35 -9.44
N VAL A 58 -5.11 -8.28 -10.11
CA VAL A 58 -5.29 -8.36 -11.56
C VAL A 58 -6.75 -8.23 -11.93
N THR A 59 -7.06 -7.70 -13.11
CA THR A 59 -8.44 -7.62 -13.61
C THR A 59 -8.82 -8.94 -14.29
N VAL A 60 -9.97 -9.53 -13.91
CA VAL A 60 -10.48 -10.75 -14.55
C VAL A 60 -11.86 -10.43 -15.13
N ASN A 61 -11.88 -10.02 -16.40
CA ASN A 61 -13.06 -9.48 -17.07
C ASN A 61 -13.49 -10.25 -18.32
N VAL A 62 -12.61 -11.12 -18.83
CA VAL A 62 -12.85 -11.93 -20.03
C VAL A 62 -12.38 -13.37 -19.82
N PRO A 63 -12.89 -14.34 -20.60
CA PRO A 63 -12.50 -15.76 -20.51
C PRO A 63 -10.98 -15.98 -20.60
N GLU A 64 -10.31 -15.27 -21.49
CA GLU A 64 -8.87 -15.35 -21.73
C GLU A 64 -8.09 -14.94 -20.47
N ALA A 65 -8.52 -13.87 -19.80
CA ALA A 65 -7.94 -13.44 -18.53
C ALA A 65 -8.13 -14.50 -17.42
N ALA A 66 -9.34 -15.09 -17.32
CA ALA A 66 -9.58 -16.16 -16.37
C ALA A 66 -8.71 -17.41 -16.63
N THR A 67 -8.49 -17.75 -17.91
CA THR A 67 -7.62 -18.86 -18.32
C THR A 67 -6.14 -18.58 -17.99
N ALA A 68 -5.71 -17.33 -18.07
CA ALA A 68 -4.33 -16.93 -17.83
C ALA A 68 -3.93 -16.88 -16.34
N VAL A 69 -4.88 -16.71 -15.41
CA VAL A 69 -4.61 -16.54 -13.97
C VAL A 69 -3.76 -17.67 -13.36
N PRO A 70 -4.01 -18.96 -13.60
CA PRO A 70 -3.16 -20.03 -13.07
C PRO A 70 -1.70 -19.94 -13.54
N GLU A 71 -1.48 -19.60 -14.79
CA GLU A 71 -0.15 -19.40 -15.37
C GLU A 71 0.56 -18.18 -14.72
N ILE A 72 -0.16 -17.08 -14.52
CA ILE A 72 0.37 -15.89 -13.83
C ILE A 72 0.85 -16.29 -12.43
N LYS A 73 0.02 -17.00 -11.67
CA LYS A 73 0.36 -17.46 -10.32
C LYS A 73 1.58 -18.37 -10.32
N HIS A 74 1.64 -19.31 -11.25
CA HIS A 74 2.78 -20.22 -11.40
C HIS A 74 4.10 -19.48 -11.66
N ARG A 75 4.10 -18.56 -12.62
CA ARG A 75 5.28 -17.72 -12.93
C ARG A 75 5.74 -16.85 -11.75
N MET A 76 4.81 -16.32 -10.94
CA MET A 76 5.16 -15.61 -9.71
C MET A 76 5.88 -16.53 -8.72
N LEU A 77 5.35 -17.74 -8.51
CA LEU A 77 5.95 -18.72 -7.61
C LEU A 77 7.31 -19.22 -8.08
N ASP A 78 7.49 -19.45 -9.38
CA ASP A 78 8.78 -19.83 -9.99
C ASP A 78 9.85 -18.73 -9.80
N ALA A 79 9.43 -17.47 -9.77
CA ALA A 79 10.30 -16.34 -9.45
C ALA A 79 10.52 -16.15 -7.93
N GLY A 80 10.00 -17.04 -7.08
CA GLY A 80 10.11 -16.93 -5.62
C GLY A 80 9.17 -15.90 -4.98
N VAL A 81 8.21 -15.34 -5.73
CA VAL A 81 7.25 -14.34 -5.26
C VAL A 81 5.99 -15.03 -4.75
N THR A 82 5.78 -15.00 -3.44
CA THR A 82 4.63 -15.62 -2.75
C THR A 82 3.49 -14.64 -2.44
N ALA A 83 3.57 -13.41 -2.93
CA ALA A 83 2.53 -12.40 -2.72
C ALA A 83 1.17 -12.92 -3.21
N PRO A 84 0.09 -12.80 -2.40
CA PRO A 84 -1.25 -13.20 -2.79
C PRO A 84 -1.73 -12.49 -4.04
N LEU A 85 -2.32 -13.27 -4.97
CA LEU A 85 -2.90 -12.78 -6.21
C LEU A 85 -4.41 -12.60 -6.04
N ILE A 86 -4.91 -11.39 -6.35
CA ILE A 86 -6.31 -11.01 -6.15
C ILE A 86 -7.00 -10.82 -7.48
N GLY A 87 -8.13 -11.48 -7.69
CA GLY A 87 -8.98 -11.28 -8.87
C GLY A 87 -9.97 -10.13 -8.66
N ASP A 88 -10.02 -9.20 -9.62
CA ASP A 88 -10.98 -8.10 -9.66
C ASP A 88 -12.11 -8.43 -10.65
N PHE A 89 -13.31 -8.65 -10.11
CA PHE A 89 -14.47 -9.09 -10.87
C PHE A 89 -15.54 -8.01 -10.95
N HIS A 90 -16.09 -7.87 -12.16
CA HIS A 90 -17.22 -6.99 -12.47
C HIS A 90 -18.24 -7.79 -13.29
N TYR A 91 -19.44 -7.29 -13.49
CA TYR A 91 -20.55 -7.78 -14.34
C TYR A 91 -20.68 -9.32 -14.55
N ASN A 92 -19.65 -9.96 -15.11
CA ASN A 92 -19.62 -11.38 -15.48
C ASN A 92 -18.77 -12.25 -14.52
N GLY A 93 -18.32 -11.70 -13.39
CA GLY A 93 -17.45 -12.40 -12.44
C GLY A 93 -18.02 -13.73 -11.96
N HIS A 94 -19.35 -13.81 -11.72
CA HIS A 94 -20.04 -15.04 -11.36
C HIS A 94 -19.91 -16.12 -12.44
N LEU A 95 -19.95 -15.75 -13.72
CA LEU A 95 -19.76 -16.69 -14.84
C LEU A 95 -18.30 -17.13 -14.96
N LEU A 96 -17.35 -16.19 -14.84
CA LEU A 96 -15.93 -16.48 -14.96
C LEU A 96 -15.46 -17.43 -13.86
N LEU A 97 -15.81 -17.14 -12.61
CA LEU A 97 -15.44 -17.99 -11.47
C LEU A 97 -16.08 -19.38 -11.53
N THR A 98 -17.31 -19.48 -12.04
CA THR A 98 -18.00 -20.79 -12.16
C THR A 98 -17.49 -21.62 -13.33
N ARG A 99 -17.18 -20.98 -14.48
CA ARG A 99 -16.75 -21.70 -15.70
C ARG A 99 -15.25 -22.02 -15.72
N TYR A 100 -14.44 -21.28 -14.96
CA TYR A 100 -12.99 -21.43 -14.88
C TYR A 100 -12.55 -21.75 -13.44
N PRO A 101 -12.81 -22.97 -12.94
CA PRO A 101 -12.49 -23.33 -11.56
C PRO A 101 -11.00 -23.18 -11.23
N ALA A 102 -10.09 -23.47 -12.18
CA ALA A 102 -8.67 -23.25 -11.97
C ALA A 102 -8.31 -21.78 -11.69
N CYS A 103 -9.05 -20.81 -12.27
CA CYS A 103 -8.91 -19.40 -11.92
C CYS A 103 -9.33 -19.14 -10.47
N ALA A 104 -10.48 -19.68 -10.05
CA ALA A 104 -10.97 -19.53 -8.69
C ALA A 104 -9.98 -20.12 -7.66
N GLU A 105 -9.42 -21.27 -7.93
CA GLU A 105 -8.43 -21.94 -7.07
C GLU A 105 -7.12 -21.19 -6.97
N ALA A 106 -6.60 -20.67 -8.10
CA ALA A 106 -5.30 -19.99 -8.17
C ALA A 106 -5.30 -18.62 -7.48
N LEU A 107 -6.44 -17.94 -7.41
CA LEU A 107 -6.58 -16.66 -6.72
C LEU A 107 -6.63 -16.84 -5.20
N ASP A 108 -6.06 -15.88 -4.49
CA ASP A 108 -6.05 -15.88 -3.02
C ASP A 108 -7.18 -15.03 -2.41
N LYS A 109 -7.83 -14.17 -3.19
CA LYS A 109 -8.97 -13.33 -2.80
C LYS A 109 -9.75 -12.87 -4.01
N TYR A 110 -11.06 -12.72 -3.88
CA TYR A 110 -11.89 -12.11 -4.92
C TYR A 110 -12.33 -10.71 -4.51
N ARG A 111 -12.22 -9.75 -5.41
CA ARG A 111 -12.83 -8.42 -5.23
C ARG A 111 -14.11 -8.34 -6.06
N ILE A 112 -15.18 -7.95 -5.40
CA ILE A 112 -16.49 -7.78 -5.99
C ILE A 112 -16.92 -6.32 -5.81
N ASN A 113 -17.44 -5.70 -6.87
CA ASN A 113 -18.11 -4.42 -6.76
C ASN A 113 -19.63 -4.68 -6.79
N PRO A 114 -20.34 -4.54 -5.65
CA PRO A 114 -21.76 -4.87 -5.58
C PRO A 114 -22.63 -4.01 -6.51
N GLY A 115 -22.19 -2.79 -6.87
CA GLY A 115 -22.88 -1.94 -7.84
C GLY A 115 -22.77 -2.41 -9.29
N ASN A 116 -21.81 -3.30 -9.61
CA ASN A 116 -21.49 -3.73 -10.97
C ASN A 116 -21.64 -5.25 -11.19
N VAL A 117 -22.25 -5.99 -10.26
CA VAL A 117 -22.43 -7.44 -10.43
C VAL A 117 -23.65 -7.75 -11.30
N GLY A 118 -24.64 -6.87 -11.33
CA GLY A 118 -25.88 -7.05 -12.09
C GLY A 118 -26.89 -5.96 -11.75
N THR A 119 -28.14 -6.11 -12.21
CA THR A 119 -29.24 -5.19 -11.94
C THR A 119 -30.42 -5.87 -11.26
N GLY A 120 -31.10 -5.20 -10.34
CA GLY A 120 -32.28 -5.70 -9.63
C GLY A 120 -32.02 -7.02 -8.90
N ARG A 121 -32.96 -7.95 -8.91
CA ARG A 121 -32.85 -9.26 -8.25
C ARG A 121 -31.68 -10.11 -8.74
N ARG A 122 -31.32 -10.01 -10.02
CA ARG A 122 -30.17 -10.73 -10.59
C ARG A 122 -28.85 -10.30 -9.97
N ARG A 123 -28.74 -9.05 -9.51
CA ARG A 123 -27.52 -8.55 -8.83
C ARG A 123 -27.24 -9.36 -7.58
N ASP A 124 -28.23 -9.58 -6.73
CA ASP A 124 -28.04 -10.26 -5.46
C ASP A 124 -27.77 -11.77 -5.68
N GLU A 125 -28.42 -12.40 -6.65
CA GLU A 125 -28.17 -13.78 -7.05
C GLU A 125 -26.73 -13.97 -7.61
N GLN A 126 -26.27 -13.05 -8.44
CA GLN A 126 -24.93 -13.09 -9.01
C GLN A 126 -23.86 -12.82 -7.95
N PHE A 127 -24.11 -11.90 -7.04
CA PHE A 127 -23.26 -11.64 -5.89
C PHE A 127 -23.15 -12.88 -4.99
N ALA A 128 -24.28 -13.48 -4.63
CA ALA A 128 -24.34 -14.71 -3.84
C ALA A 128 -23.61 -15.88 -4.53
N THR A 129 -23.71 -15.98 -5.86
CA THR A 129 -22.95 -16.99 -6.62
C THR A 129 -21.44 -16.83 -6.44
N ILE A 130 -20.90 -15.59 -6.53
CA ILE A 130 -19.47 -15.35 -6.29
C ILE A 130 -19.10 -15.68 -4.83
N CYS A 131 -19.94 -15.29 -3.87
CA CYS A 131 -19.73 -15.62 -2.45
C CYS A 131 -19.67 -17.14 -2.23
N LYS A 132 -20.57 -17.89 -2.88
CA LYS A 132 -20.58 -19.35 -2.79
C LYS A 132 -19.30 -19.98 -3.36
N VAL A 133 -18.83 -19.51 -4.52
CA VAL A 133 -17.55 -19.97 -5.07
C VAL A 133 -16.40 -19.65 -4.10
N ALA A 134 -16.45 -18.47 -3.42
CA ALA A 134 -15.46 -18.12 -2.42
C ALA A 134 -15.49 -19.06 -1.19
N VAL A 135 -16.67 -19.45 -0.73
CA VAL A 135 -16.86 -20.43 0.36
C VAL A 135 -16.29 -21.78 -0.06
N ASP A 136 -16.67 -22.27 -1.24
CA ASP A 136 -16.27 -23.60 -1.77
C ASP A 136 -14.74 -23.69 -1.92
N ASN A 137 -14.06 -22.59 -2.25
CA ASN A 137 -12.60 -22.49 -2.38
C ASN A 137 -11.89 -22.00 -1.11
N GLY A 138 -12.61 -21.72 -0.03
CA GLY A 138 -12.02 -21.19 1.21
C GLY A 138 -11.39 -19.79 1.07
N LYS A 139 -11.79 -19.01 0.06
CA LYS A 139 -11.18 -17.71 -0.25
C LYS A 139 -11.92 -16.54 0.42
N PRO A 140 -11.18 -15.53 0.91
CA PRO A 140 -11.82 -14.29 1.35
C PRO A 140 -12.29 -13.44 0.16
N VAL A 141 -13.25 -12.56 0.46
CA VAL A 141 -13.84 -11.63 -0.49
C VAL A 141 -13.60 -10.19 -0.03
N ARG A 142 -13.30 -9.28 -0.95
CA ARG A 142 -13.38 -7.85 -0.68
C ARG A 142 -14.59 -7.25 -1.37
N ILE A 143 -15.51 -6.76 -0.56
CA ILE A 143 -16.66 -5.95 -0.99
C ILE A 143 -16.14 -4.56 -1.30
N GLY A 144 -16.12 -4.19 -2.58
CA GLY A 144 -15.50 -2.97 -3.07
C GLY A 144 -16.51 -2.00 -3.65
N VAL A 145 -17.08 -1.14 -2.82
CA VAL A 145 -17.99 -0.07 -3.24
C VAL A 145 -17.20 1.11 -3.80
N ASN A 146 -17.65 1.66 -4.91
CA ASN A 146 -17.13 2.91 -5.49
C ASN A 146 -18.27 3.91 -5.66
N GLY A 147 -18.03 5.19 -5.34
CA GLY A 147 -19.05 6.24 -5.45
C GLY A 147 -19.64 6.38 -6.86
N GLY A 148 -18.84 6.19 -7.90
CA GLY A 148 -19.27 6.26 -9.31
C GLY A 148 -20.11 5.07 -9.81
N SER A 149 -20.30 4.02 -9.00
CA SER A 149 -21.04 2.79 -9.38
C SER A 149 -22.05 2.35 -8.32
N LEU A 150 -22.64 3.29 -7.61
CA LEU A 150 -23.68 3.01 -6.63
C LEU A 150 -24.98 2.55 -7.29
N ASN A 151 -25.78 1.77 -6.53
CA ASN A 151 -27.14 1.44 -6.93
C ASN A 151 -27.98 2.72 -6.98
N GLN A 152 -28.45 3.07 -8.19
CA GLN A 152 -29.24 4.28 -8.41
C GLN A 152 -30.58 4.26 -7.67
N GLU A 153 -31.21 3.10 -7.50
CA GLU A 153 -32.46 2.96 -6.74
C GLU A 153 -32.27 3.36 -5.28
N LEU A 154 -31.14 2.92 -4.67
CA LEU A 154 -30.78 3.31 -3.31
C LEU A 154 -30.57 4.83 -3.20
N VAL A 155 -29.84 5.43 -4.16
CA VAL A 155 -29.56 6.87 -4.16
C VAL A 155 -30.85 7.66 -4.28
N VAL A 156 -31.73 7.31 -5.24
CA VAL A 156 -33.01 7.97 -5.45
C VAL A 156 -33.91 7.85 -4.22
N SER A 157 -34.00 6.66 -3.63
CA SER A 157 -34.78 6.43 -2.41
C SER A 157 -34.30 7.31 -1.24
N LYS A 158 -32.99 7.43 -1.05
CA LYS A 158 -32.40 8.28 0.02
C LYS A 158 -32.56 9.78 -0.26
N MET A 159 -32.48 10.21 -1.50
CA MET A 159 -32.77 11.59 -1.88
C MET A 159 -34.24 11.94 -1.61
N GLN A 160 -35.17 11.02 -1.94
CA GLN A 160 -36.59 11.20 -1.65
C GLN A 160 -36.85 11.25 -0.12
N GLU A 161 -36.27 10.34 0.65
CA GLU A 161 -36.36 10.34 2.11
C GLU A 161 -35.89 11.67 2.70
N ASN A 162 -34.76 12.21 2.22
CA ASN A 162 -34.23 13.49 2.64
C ASN A 162 -35.21 14.65 2.39
N THR A 163 -35.88 14.63 1.25
CA THR A 163 -36.88 15.64 0.87
C THR A 163 -38.15 15.51 1.75
N ASP A 164 -38.72 14.30 1.83
CA ASP A 164 -40.00 14.03 2.51
C ASP A 164 -39.91 14.32 4.02
N ARG A 165 -38.73 14.06 4.60
CA ARG A 165 -38.48 14.26 6.04
C ARG A 165 -37.78 15.59 6.36
N SER A 166 -37.50 16.41 5.35
CA SER A 166 -36.80 17.68 5.47
C SER A 166 -35.50 17.58 6.28
N LEU A 167 -34.67 16.56 6.03
CA LEU A 167 -33.46 16.29 6.81
C LEU A 167 -32.33 17.29 6.56
N GLY A 168 -32.36 18.00 5.43
CA GLY A 168 -31.37 19.05 5.12
C GLY A 168 -29.99 18.54 4.71
N HIS A 169 -29.85 17.24 4.39
CA HIS A 169 -28.59 16.70 3.92
C HIS A 169 -28.25 17.15 2.50
N THR A 170 -26.98 17.40 2.25
CA THR A 170 -26.46 17.69 0.90
C THR A 170 -26.46 16.40 0.05
N SER A 171 -26.38 16.57 -1.28
CA SER A 171 -26.29 15.41 -2.20
C SER A 171 -25.03 14.58 -1.93
N GLU A 172 -23.92 15.20 -1.56
CA GLU A 172 -22.69 14.52 -1.20
C GLU A 172 -22.86 13.66 0.07
N GLU A 173 -23.49 14.19 1.11
CA GLU A 173 -23.76 13.45 2.35
C GLU A 173 -24.64 12.25 2.10
N ILE A 174 -25.68 12.39 1.25
CA ILE A 174 -26.55 11.28 0.84
C ILE A 174 -25.78 10.21 0.08
N ILE A 175 -24.92 10.60 -0.87
CA ILE A 175 -24.06 9.66 -1.61
C ILE A 175 -23.13 8.92 -0.66
N ASN A 176 -22.49 9.63 0.27
CA ASN A 176 -21.60 9.04 1.27
C ASN A 176 -22.36 8.04 2.17
N GLU A 177 -23.57 8.36 2.60
CA GLU A 177 -24.44 7.42 3.34
C GLU A 177 -24.80 6.19 2.50
N CYS A 178 -25.15 6.38 1.23
CA CYS A 178 -25.46 5.27 0.32
C CYS A 178 -24.27 4.34 0.12
N MET A 179 -23.05 4.86 0.11
CA MET A 179 -21.83 4.03 0.04
C MET A 179 -21.68 3.14 1.26
N VAL A 180 -21.88 3.70 2.45
CA VAL A 180 -21.82 2.96 3.72
C VAL A 180 -22.92 1.90 3.77
N LEU A 181 -24.16 2.27 3.44
CA LEU A 181 -25.30 1.34 3.42
C LEU A 181 -25.07 0.20 2.42
N SER A 182 -24.59 0.52 1.19
CA SER A 182 -24.27 -0.50 0.19
C SER A 182 -23.22 -1.50 0.69
N ALA A 183 -22.20 -1.04 1.41
CA ALA A 183 -21.17 -1.91 1.97
C ALA A 183 -21.72 -2.80 3.09
N VAL A 184 -22.51 -2.24 4.00
CA VAL A 184 -23.12 -2.99 5.13
C VAL A 184 -24.10 -4.04 4.61
N GLN A 185 -25.05 -3.66 3.75
CA GLN A 185 -26.01 -4.58 3.15
C GLN A 185 -25.35 -5.69 2.33
N SER A 186 -24.30 -5.36 1.57
CA SER A 186 -23.55 -6.37 0.83
C SER A 186 -22.75 -7.30 1.75
N THR A 187 -22.34 -6.84 2.92
CA THR A 187 -21.70 -7.67 3.93
C THR A 187 -22.71 -8.64 4.56
N GLU A 188 -23.91 -8.18 4.86
CA GLU A 188 -25.00 -9.03 5.35
C GLU A 188 -25.34 -10.12 4.34
N LEU A 189 -25.53 -9.76 3.07
CA LEU A 189 -25.79 -10.71 1.98
C LEU A 189 -24.64 -11.71 1.80
N ALA A 190 -23.39 -11.30 1.98
CA ALA A 190 -22.24 -12.19 1.90
C ALA A 190 -22.21 -13.22 3.04
N LEU A 191 -22.58 -12.81 4.26
CA LEU A 191 -22.74 -13.69 5.42
C LEU A 191 -23.90 -14.68 5.21
N GLU A 192 -25.06 -14.22 4.75
CA GLU A 192 -26.21 -15.06 4.37
C GLU A 192 -25.87 -16.06 3.26
N SER A 193 -24.93 -15.71 2.36
CA SER A 193 -24.43 -16.57 1.30
C SER A 193 -23.36 -17.59 1.78
N GLY A 194 -23.07 -17.64 3.09
CA GLY A 194 -22.20 -18.64 3.72
C GLY A 194 -20.76 -18.20 3.99
N LEU A 195 -20.37 -16.96 3.66
CA LEU A 195 -19.06 -16.44 4.07
C LEU A 195 -19.03 -16.21 5.58
N ARG A 196 -17.86 -16.43 6.19
CA ARG A 196 -17.63 -16.09 7.60
C ARG A 196 -17.09 -14.66 7.72
N ARG A 197 -17.18 -14.08 8.91
CA ARG A 197 -16.65 -12.73 9.19
C ARG A 197 -15.17 -12.61 8.85
N GLU A 198 -14.40 -13.66 9.11
CA GLU A 198 -12.96 -13.76 8.84
C GLU A 198 -12.63 -13.96 7.35
N GLN A 199 -13.63 -13.89 6.47
CA GLN A 199 -13.47 -13.96 5.02
C GLN A 199 -13.91 -12.68 4.30
N ILE A 200 -14.25 -11.61 5.02
CA ILE A 200 -14.79 -10.39 4.41
C ILE A 200 -13.91 -9.18 4.74
N ILE A 201 -13.52 -8.45 3.70
CA ILE A 201 -12.83 -7.15 3.77
C ILE A 201 -13.72 -6.14 3.06
N ILE A 202 -13.77 -4.89 3.53
CA ILE A 202 -14.61 -3.84 2.96
C ILE A 202 -13.74 -2.71 2.39
N SER A 203 -14.17 -2.13 1.28
CA SER A 203 -13.65 -0.83 0.79
C SER A 203 -14.77 0.02 0.20
N CYS A 204 -14.75 1.31 0.51
CA CYS A 204 -15.63 2.34 -0.04
C CYS A 204 -14.79 3.48 -0.59
N LYS A 205 -14.56 3.48 -1.90
CA LYS A 205 -13.66 4.44 -2.55
C LYS A 205 -14.40 5.63 -3.13
N THR A 206 -13.95 6.82 -2.77
CA THR A 206 -14.38 8.11 -3.33
C THR A 206 -13.22 8.76 -4.07
N SER A 207 -13.51 9.75 -4.89
CA SER A 207 -12.48 10.55 -5.58
C SER A 207 -12.03 11.77 -4.78
N ARG A 208 -12.77 12.17 -3.72
CA ARG A 208 -12.49 13.33 -2.90
C ARG A 208 -12.00 12.95 -1.50
N PRO A 209 -10.90 13.55 -0.99
CA PRO A 209 -10.35 13.23 0.32
C PRO A 209 -11.33 13.38 1.48
N ARG A 210 -12.12 14.46 1.51
CA ARG A 210 -13.10 14.71 2.58
C ARG A 210 -14.19 13.66 2.65
N ASP A 211 -14.67 13.22 1.49
CA ASP A 211 -15.71 12.19 1.39
C ASP A 211 -15.14 10.83 1.86
N LEU A 212 -13.90 10.50 1.47
CA LEU A 212 -13.25 9.29 1.94
C LEU A 212 -13.17 9.24 3.46
N ILE A 213 -12.72 10.34 4.07
CA ILE A 213 -12.61 10.45 5.53
C ILE A 213 -13.98 10.27 6.20
N ALA A 214 -15.02 10.95 5.70
CA ALA A 214 -16.38 10.85 6.25
C ALA A 214 -16.94 9.42 6.15
N VAL A 215 -16.82 8.79 4.98
CA VAL A 215 -17.30 7.43 4.73
C VAL A 215 -16.60 6.41 5.63
N TYR A 216 -15.27 6.48 5.75
CA TYR A 216 -14.56 5.47 6.55
C TYR A 216 -14.69 5.67 8.06
N ARG A 217 -14.86 6.91 8.54
CA ARG A 217 -15.22 7.16 9.94
C ARG A 217 -16.58 6.53 10.28
N GLU A 218 -17.54 6.63 9.36
CA GLU A 218 -18.86 6.03 9.57
C GLU A 218 -18.82 4.49 9.43
N LEU A 219 -18.08 3.96 8.47
CA LEU A 219 -17.86 2.50 8.36
C LEU A 219 -17.24 1.93 9.63
N ALA A 220 -16.21 2.57 10.18
CA ALA A 220 -15.55 2.12 11.40
C ALA A 220 -16.48 2.08 12.62
N ARG A 221 -17.59 2.82 12.62
CA ARG A 221 -18.62 2.74 13.66
C ARG A 221 -19.59 1.59 13.44
N ARG A 222 -19.79 1.16 12.19
CA ARG A 222 -20.82 0.17 11.81
C ARG A 222 -20.30 -1.23 11.58
N THR A 223 -18.99 -1.43 11.47
CA THR A 223 -18.42 -2.74 11.15
C THR A 223 -17.12 -3.00 11.90
N GLU A 224 -16.87 -4.27 12.20
CA GLU A 224 -15.57 -4.78 12.65
C GLU A 224 -14.82 -5.50 11.51
N GLN A 225 -15.29 -5.39 10.26
CA GLN A 225 -14.58 -5.94 9.11
C GLN A 225 -13.34 -5.11 8.79
N PRO A 226 -12.22 -5.73 8.36
CA PRO A 226 -11.05 -5.01 7.94
C PRO A 226 -11.36 -4.05 6.79
N LEU A 227 -10.78 -2.84 6.85
CA LEU A 227 -11.03 -1.76 5.92
C LEU A 227 -9.84 -1.55 4.97
N HIS A 228 -10.12 -1.60 3.67
CA HIS A 228 -9.14 -1.31 2.61
C HIS A 228 -9.28 0.14 2.14
N LEU A 229 -8.34 0.99 2.52
CA LEU A 229 -8.33 2.41 2.17
C LEU A 229 -7.80 2.66 0.75
N GLY A 230 -8.24 3.76 0.17
CA GLY A 230 -7.70 4.32 -1.06
C GLY A 230 -8.70 5.21 -1.78
N LEU A 231 -8.21 6.26 -2.41
CA LEU A 231 -9.00 7.04 -3.35
C LEU A 231 -9.20 6.28 -4.66
N THR A 232 -10.30 6.55 -5.36
CA THR A 232 -10.43 6.27 -6.79
C THR A 232 -10.15 7.56 -7.55
N GLU A 233 -9.52 7.45 -8.73
CA GLU A 233 -9.30 8.61 -9.61
C GLU A 233 -8.56 9.78 -8.93
N ALA A 234 -7.57 9.48 -8.11
CA ALA A 234 -6.82 10.50 -7.37
C ALA A 234 -6.06 11.47 -8.31
N GLY A 235 -5.71 11.01 -9.51
CA GLY A 235 -5.01 11.79 -10.52
C GLY A 235 -3.53 11.46 -10.63
N MET A 236 -2.81 12.31 -11.36
CA MET A 236 -1.40 12.13 -11.70
C MET A 236 -0.47 12.90 -10.76
N GLY A 237 0.75 12.42 -10.61
CA GLY A 237 1.86 13.13 -9.99
C GLY A 237 1.52 13.71 -8.61
N THR A 238 1.91 14.95 -8.37
CA THR A 238 1.75 15.65 -7.08
C THR A 238 0.29 15.67 -6.59
N LYS A 239 -0.69 15.91 -7.49
CA LYS A 239 -2.11 15.90 -7.09
C LYS A 239 -2.51 14.55 -6.52
N GLY A 240 -2.21 13.47 -7.25
CA GLY A 240 -2.56 12.12 -6.83
C GLY A 240 -1.92 11.72 -5.50
N LEU A 241 -0.64 12.06 -5.33
CA LEU A 241 0.10 11.82 -4.08
C LEU A 241 -0.48 12.59 -2.90
N VAL A 242 -0.65 13.91 -3.04
CA VAL A 242 -1.16 14.79 -1.97
C VAL A 242 -2.57 14.39 -1.57
N TRP A 243 -3.46 14.12 -2.53
CA TRP A 243 -4.84 13.74 -2.23
C TRP A 243 -4.91 12.38 -1.53
N SER A 244 -4.13 11.40 -1.99
CA SER A 244 -4.06 10.07 -1.37
C SER A 244 -3.50 10.14 0.04
N ALA A 245 -2.38 10.86 0.22
CA ALA A 245 -1.75 11.02 1.52
C ALA A 245 -2.64 11.79 2.51
N SER A 246 -3.32 12.87 2.07
CA SER A 246 -4.23 13.65 2.92
C SER A 246 -5.40 12.83 3.42
N ALA A 247 -6.03 12.02 2.56
CA ALA A 247 -7.18 11.23 2.95
C ALA A 247 -6.79 10.04 3.84
N MET A 248 -5.84 9.24 3.37
CA MET A 248 -5.44 8.03 4.10
C MET A 248 -4.63 8.35 5.35
N GLY A 249 -3.82 9.42 5.31
CA GLY A 249 -3.04 9.86 6.47
C GLY A 249 -3.91 10.24 7.67
N VAL A 250 -5.02 10.94 7.46
CA VAL A 250 -5.99 11.25 8.52
C VAL A 250 -6.58 9.98 9.11
N LEU A 251 -7.09 9.08 8.27
CA LEU A 251 -7.72 7.84 8.72
C LEU A 251 -6.74 6.91 9.45
N LEU A 252 -5.55 6.72 8.89
CA LEU A 252 -4.51 5.89 9.50
C LEU A 252 -4.04 6.45 10.84
N ASN A 253 -3.94 7.78 10.97
CA ASN A 253 -3.60 8.43 12.24
C ASN A 253 -4.74 8.34 13.29
N GLU A 254 -5.97 8.10 12.85
CA GLU A 254 -7.11 7.77 13.70
C GLU A 254 -7.23 6.26 13.99
N GLY A 255 -6.32 5.45 13.47
CA GLY A 255 -6.31 4.00 13.62
C GLY A 255 -7.32 3.28 12.73
N ILE A 256 -7.81 3.92 11.67
CA ILE A 256 -8.76 3.36 10.72
C ILE A 256 -8.01 2.93 9.45
N GLY A 257 -8.09 1.65 9.11
CA GLY A 257 -7.51 1.07 7.90
C GLY A 257 -6.55 -0.06 8.18
N ASP A 258 -6.78 -1.20 7.53
CA ASP A 258 -6.02 -2.44 7.69
C ASP A 258 -5.20 -2.78 6.44
N THR A 259 -5.59 -2.23 5.30
CA THR A 259 -4.82 -2.33 4.05
C THR A 259 -5.05 -1.08 3.20
N ILE A 260 -4.05 -0.69 2.44
CA ILE A 260 -4.08 0.53 1.63
C ILE A 260 -3.69 0.26 0.17
N ARG A 261 -4.23 1.10 -0.73
CA ARG A 261 -3.73 1.23 -2.09
C ARG A 261 -3.72 2.70 -2.51
N VAL A 262 -2.56 3.22 -2.84
CA VAL A 262 -2.43 4.48 -3.57
C VAL A 262 -2.76 4.22 -5.04
N SER A 263 -3.68 5.00 -5.62
CA SER A 263 -4.13 4.85 -7.00
C SER A 263 -3.67 6.05 -7.82
N LEU A 264 -2.48 5.96 -8.40
CA LEU A 264 -1.95 7.00 -9.27
C LEU A 264 -2.27 6.69 -10.74
N THR A 265 -2.59 7.72 -11.50
CA THR A 265 -2.57 7.65 -12.95
C THR A 265 -1.11 7.77 -13.41
N PRO A 266 -0.50 6.72 -13.98
CA PRO A 266 0.89 6.80 -14.42
C PRO A 266 1.00 7.73 -15.63
N ARG A 267 2.19 8.32 -15.84
CA ARG A 267 2.53 8.96 -17.11
C ARG A 267 2.64 7.87 -18.20
N PRO A 268 2.43 8.20 -19.48
CA PRO A 268 2.73 7.25 -20.56
C PRO A 268 4.17 6.73 -20.44
N GLY A 269 4.34 5.39 -20.37
CA GLY A 269 5.63 4.76 -20.11
C GLY A 269 6.17 4.91 -18.68
N GLY A 270 5.38 5.45 -17.75
CA GLY A 270 5.77 5.64 -16.35
C GLY A 270 5.81 4.33 -15.56
N ASP A 271 6.57 4.36 -14.48
CA ASP A 271 6.77 3.22 -13.60
C ASP A 271 5.54 2.95 -12.72
N ARG A 272 4.94 1.77 -12.85
CA ARG A 272 3.79 1.37 -12.05
C ARG A 272 4.11 1.19 -10.56
N ARG A 273 5.37 0.99 -10.21
CA ARG A 273 5.85 0.84 -8.82
C ARG A 273 5.74 2.13 -8.01
N GLU A 274 5.61 3.31 -8.66
CA GLU A 274 5.45 4.59 -7.96
C GLU A 274 4.28 4.58 -6.95
N GLU A 275 3.16 3.91 -7.27
CA GLU A 275 2.05 3.80 -6.32
C GLU A 275 2.38 2.96 -5.08
N VAL A 276 3.25 1.97 -5.23
CA VAL A 276 3.72 1.13 -4.11
C VAL A 276 4.67 1.91 -3.23
N TYR A 277 5.65 2.58 -3.84
CA TYR A 277 6.58 3.44 -3.09
C TYR A 277 5.84 4.52 -2.30
N ALA A 278 4.84 5.19 -2.92
CA ALA A 278 4.03 6.19 -2.23
C ALA A 278 3.22 5.59 -1.06
N ALA A 279 2.71 4.36 -1.19
CA ALA A 279 2.00 3.68 -0.11
C ALA A 279 2.94 3.32 1.05
N CYS A 280 4.13 2.80 0.74
CA CYS A 280 5.17 2.49 1.73
C CYS A 280 5.62 3.75 2.48
N GLU A 281 5.91 4.84 1.75
CA GLU A 281 6.31 6.11 2.33
C GLU A 281 5.21 6.72 3.22
N LEU A 282 3.94 6.61 2.83
CA LEU A 282 2.84 7.07 3.67
C LEU A 282 2.80 6.35 5.02
N LEU A 283 2.94 5.03 5.03
CA LEU A 283 2.96 4.24 6.26
C LEU A 283 4.21 4.53 7.10
N GLN A 284 5.33 4.74 6.46
CA GLN A 284 6.61 5.05 7.09
C GLN A 284 6.60 6.46 7.71
N ALA A 285 6.07 7.47 6.99
CA ALA A 285 5.92 8.84 7.48
C ALA A 285 5.03 8.94 8.72
N LEU A 286 4.05 8.03 8.85
CA LEU A 286 3.17 7.94 10.02
C LEU A 286 3.76 7.08 11.16
N GLY A 287 4.94 6.49 10.98
CA GLY A 287 5.56 5.59 11.96
C GLY A 287 4.81 4.27 12.18
N LEU A 288 3.94 3.89 11.23
CA LEU A 288 3.15 2.64 11.31
C LEU A 288 3.93 1.42 10.82
N ARG A 289 4.83 1.61 9.86
CA ARG A 289 5.67 0.58 9.23
C ARG A 289 7.02 1.16 8.84
N SER A 290 8.01 0.31 8.65
CA SER A 290 9.29 0.64 8.01
C SER A 290 9.51 -0.30 6.84
N PHE A 291 9.85 0.25 5.67
CA PHE A 291 10.05 -0.50 4.43
C PHE A 291 11.47 -0.36 3.89
N SER A 292 12.07 0.82 4.09
CA SER A 292 13.42 1.16 3.65
C SER A 292 14.04 2.20 4.56
N PRO A 293 15.38 2.26 4.67
CA PRO A 293 16.05 3.36 5.33
C PRO A 293 15.61 4.71 4.77
N SER A 294 15.35 5.68 5.64
CA SER A 294 14.95 7.02 5.22
C SER A 294 16.16 7.94 5.10
N VAL A 295 16.22 8.75 4.05
CA VAL A 295 17.26 9.77 3.86
C VAL A 295 16.60 11.15 3.92
N THR A 296 16.85 11.86 5.01
CA THR A 296 16.45 13.26 5.15
C THR A 296 17.50 14.14 4.50
N ALA A 297 17.07 15.05 3.61
CA ALA A 297 17.95 15.99 2.94
C ALA A 297 17.46 17.43 3.12
N CYS A 298 18.40 18.35 3.16
CA CYS A 298 18.10 19.79 3.19
C CYS A 298 17.41 20.22 1.88
N PRO A 299 16.36 21.08 1.92
CA PRO A 299 15.73 21.58 0.70
C PRO A 299 16.63 22.54 -0.11
N GLY A 300 17.74 23.02 0.48
CA GLY A 300 18.58 24.06 -0.10
C GLY A 300 18.01 25.48 0.12
N CYS A 301 18.90 26.43 0.25
CA CYS A 301 18.55 27.84 0.36
C CYS A 301 19.75 28.70 -0.07
N GLY A 302 19.70 30.05 0.07
CA GLY A 302 20.80 30.94 -0.29
C GLY A 302 22.14 30.71 0.45
N ARG A 303 22.17 29.83 1.44
CA ARG A 303 23.40 29.39 2.12
C ARG A 303 24.09 28.24 1.41
N THR A 304 23.40 27.54 0.51
CA THR A 304 23.91 26.38 -0.22
C THR A 304 23.84 26.66 -1.72
N THR A 305 24.91 27.17 -2.30
CA THR A 305 24.98 27.50 -3.73
C THR A 305 25.48 26.34 -4.58
N SER A 306 25.99 25.26 -3.96
CA SER A 306 26.40 24.03 -4.65
C SER A 306 25.30 22.97 -4.62
N SER A 307 25.26 22.11 -5.65
CA SER A 307 24.36 20.93 -5.72
C SER A 307 24.92 19.71 -4.96
N THR A 308 26.10 19.81 -4.37
CA THR A 308 26.83 18.67 -3.79
C THR A 308 26.02 17.86 -2.79
N PHE A 309 25.26 18.53 -1.90
CA PHE A 309 24.43 17.84 -0.91
C PHE A 309 23.21 17.13 -1.55
N GLN A 310 22.65 17.71 -2.62
CA GLN A 310 21.54 17.10 -3.37
C GLN A 310 22.01 15.83 -4.08
N GLU A 311 23.17 15.92 -4.76
CA GLU A 311 23.78 14.80 -5.45
C GLU A 311 24.17 13.68 -4.47
N LEU A 312 24.73 14.05 -3.29
CA LEU A 312 25.07 13.08 -2.26
C LEU A 312 23.82 12.39 -1.70
N ALA A 313 22.74 13.14 -1.45
CA ALA A 313 21.47 12.57 -0.99
C ALA A 313 20.88 11.61 -2.01
N GLU A 314 20.85 12.00 -3.30
CA GLU A 314 20.35 11.16 -4.39
C GLU A 314 21.17 9.88 -4.54
N ARG A 315 22.52 9.98 -4.55
CA ARG A 315 23.41 8.80 -4.60
C ARG A 315 23.24 7.91 -3.38
N THR A 316 23.04 8.48 -2.20
CA THR A 316 22.80 7.72 -0.97
C THR A 316 21.47 6.96 -1.04
N GLN A 317 20.41 7.60 -1.51
CA GLN A 317 19.13 6.92 -1.75
C GLN A 317 19.23 5.81 -2.79
N GLY A 318 19.93 6.05 -3.89
CA GLY A 318 20.19 5.04 -4.93
C GLY A 318 20.94 3.85 -4.38
N TYR A 319 22.01 4.09 -3.64
CA TYR A 319 22.81 3.06 -2.98
C TYR A 319 22.01 2.20 -2.00
N ILE A 320 21.19 2.85 -1.16
CA ILE A 320 20.31 2.13 -0.22
C ILE A 320 19.34 1.23 -0.98
N ARG A 321 18.70 1.71 -2.04
CA ARG A 321 17.77 0.89 -2.86
C ARG A 321 18.45 -0.33 -3.46
N GLU A 322 19.69 -0.19 -3.90
CA GLU A 322 20.48 -1.29 -4.47
C GLU A 322 20.83 -2.32 -3.40
N ARG A 323 21.27 -1.86 -2.21
CA ARG A 323 21.75 -2.74 -1.15
C ARG A 323 20.63 -3.35 -0.28
N LEU A 324 19.50 -2.69 -0.19
CA LEU A 324 18.41 -3.06 0.73
C LEU A 324 17.91 -4.50 0.58
N PRO A 325 17.72 -5.07 -0.64
CA PRO A 325 17.33 -6.47 -0.78
C PRO A 325 18.31 -7.42 -0.12
N GLU A 326 19.61 -7.20 -0.30
CA GLU A 326 20.67 -8.01 0.32
C GLU A 326 20.70 -7.79 1.84
N TRP A 327 20.67 -6.55 2.32
CA TRP A 327 20.66 -6.25 3.75
C TRP A 327 19.48 -6.88 4.48
N LYS A 328 18.29 -6.84 3.90
CA LYS A 328 17.09 -7.46 4.49
C LYS A 328 17.22 -8.98 4.66
N THR A 329 17.98 -9.65 3.81
CA THR A 329 18.24 -11.09 3.99
C THR A 329 19.26 -11.38 5.08
N GLN A 330 20.15 -10.43 5.37
CA GLN A 330 21.28 -10.62 6.28
C GLN A 330 21.05 -10.00 7.67
N TYR A 331 20.29 -8.90 7.78
CA TYR A 331 20.16 -8.11 8.99
C TYR A 331 18.69 -7.85 9.35
N GLU A 332 18.40 -7.89 10.66
CA GLU A 332 17.07 -7.59 11.17
C GLU A 332 16.90 -6.09 11.42
N GLY A 333 15.79 -5.50 10.94
CA GLY A 333 15.39 -4.12 11.24
C GLY A 333 16.17 -3.04 10.49
N VAL A 334 17.00 -3.40 9.51
CA VAL A 334 17.78 -2.45 8.71
C VAL A 334 16.91 -1.42 7.99
N GLU A 335 15.68 -1.76 7.66
CA GLU A 335 14.68 -0.89 7.06
C GLU A 335 14.27 0.30 7.95
N SER A 336 14.56 0.26 9.25
CA SER A 336 14.27 1.35 10.18
C SER A 336 15.39 2.40 10.30
N MET A 337 16.52 2.20 9.61
CA MET A 337 17.66 3.12 9.64
C MET A 337 17.29 4.50 9.10
N THR A 338 17.79 5.53 9.76
CA THR A 338 17.61 6.93 9.34
C THR A 338 18.94 7.56 8.98
N LEU A 339 18.98 8.25 7.86
CA LEU A 339 20.16 8.99 7.40
C LEU A 339 19.81 10.48 7.22
N ALA A 340 20.81 11.34 7.36
CA ALA A 340 20.68 12.77 7.10
C ALA A 340 21.84 13.27 6.23
N VAL A 341 21.50 14.01 5.15
CA VAL A 341 22.47 14.67 4.28
C VAL A 341 22.13 16.16 4.23
N MET A 342 22.92 16.97 4.94
CA MET A 342 22.68 18.39 5.13
C MET A 342 23.67 19.26 4.39
N GLY A 343 23.23 20.43 3.92
CA GLY A 343 24.00 21.30 3.03
C GLY A 343 24.65 22.52 3.70
N CYS A 344 24.57 22.70 5.02
CA CYS A 344 25.24 23.79 5.75
C CYS A 344 25.32 23.51 7.25
N VAL A 345 26.14 24.27 7.97
CA VAL A 345 26.34 24.10 9.42
C VAL A 345 25.19 24.65 10.29
N VAL A 346 24.21 25.34 9.73
CA VAL A 346 23.16 25.98 10.52
C VAL A 346 22.19 24.94 11.12
N ASN A 347 21.54 24.14 10.27
CA ASN A 347 20.67 23.04 10.71
C ASN A 347 21.35 21.68 10.62
N GLY A 348 22.45 21.59 9.82
CA GLY A 348 23.12 20.35 9.51
C GLY A 348 23.52 19.53 10.72
N PRO A 349 24.24 20.05 11.70
CA PRO A 349 24.63 19.30 12.89
C PRO A 349 23.47 18.81 13.73
N GLY A 350 22.37 19.61 13.83
CA GLY A 350 21.19 19.22 14.57
C GLY A 350 20.45 18.04 13.93
N GLU A 351 20.14 18.15 12.66
CA GLU A 351 19.46 17.08 11.88
C GLU A 351 20.33 15.83 11.74
N SER A 352 21.65 16.02 11.53
CA SER A 352 22.59 14.90 11.44
C SER A 352 22.69 14.11 12.74
N LYS A 353 22.55 14.77 13.90
CA LYS A 353 22.52 14.10 15.22
C LYS A 353 21.21 13.38 15.49
N ALA A 354 20.10 13.83 14.89
CA ALA A 354 18.80 13.19 15.05
C ALA A 354 18.66 11.88 14.27
N ALA A 355 19.50 11.70 13.25
CA ALA A 355 19.55 10.47 12.44
C ALA A 355 20.54 9.43 13.02
N ASN A 356 20.38 8.17 12.62
CA ASN A 356 21.35 7.13 12.94
C ASN A 356 22.74 7.46 12.35
N ILE A 357 22.79 7.94 11.10
CA ILE A 357 23.98 8.44 10.46
C ILE A 357 23.66 9.76 9.76
N GLY A 358 24.40 10.81 10.07
CA GLY A 358 24.21 12.11 9.43
C GLY A 358 25.52 12.76 9.03
N ILE A 359 25.52 13.38 7.86
CA ILE A 359 26.64 14.20 7.36
C ILE A 359 26.17 15.63 7.11
N SER A 360 26.97 16.60 7.53
CA SER A 360 26.74 18.02 7.25
C SER A 360 27.82 18.53 6.31
N LEU A 361 27.43 18.89 5.10
CA LEU A 361 28.33 19.50 4.13
C LEU A 361 28.46 21.00 4.43
N PRO A 362 29.56 21.66 4.03
CA PRO A 362 29.74 23.09 4.20
C PRO A 362 28.83 23.87 3.25
N GLY A 363 28.26 24.94 3.74
CA GLY A 363 27.59 25.95 2.94
C GLY A 363 28.58 26.91 2.26
N THR A 364 28.05 27.88 1.51
CA THR A 364 28.84 28.88 0.82
C THR A 364 29.68 29.72 1.81
N GLY A 365 31.00 29.74 1.62
CA GLY A 365 31.94 30.46 2.48
C GLY A 365 32.24 29.78 3.82
N GLU A 366 31.74 28.58 4.06
CA GLU A 366 32.07 27.80 5.24
C GLU A 366 33.38 26.99 5.01
N SER A 367 34.01 26.57 6.10
CA SER A 367 35.19 25.70 6.03
C SER A 367 34.85 24.37 5.39
N PRO A 368 35.69 23.76 4.49
CA PRO A 368 35.39 22.53 3.77
C PRO A 368 35.47 21.28 4.67
N ASN A 369 34.84 21.34 5.79
CA ASN A 369 34.73 20.24 6.75
C ASN A 369 33.31 19.66 6.72
N CYS A 370 33.24 18.35 6.61
CA CYS A 370 31.97 17.61 6.60
C CYS A 370 31.87 16.74 7.87
N PRO A 371 31.40 17.28 9.01
CA PRO A 371 31.23 16.46 10.22
C PRO A 371 30.19 15.40 10.01
N VAL A 372 30.52 14.17 10.44
CA VAL A 372 29.64 13.00 10.44
C VAL A 372 29.27 12.66 11.87
N TYR A 373 28.00 12.40 12.07
CA TYR A 373 27.44 11.99 13.36
C TYR A 373 26.88 10.57 13.24
N ILE A 374 27.07 9.77 14.28
CA ILE A 374 26.50 8.43 14.43
C ILE A 374 25.80 8.36 15.79
N ASP A 375 24.52 7.99 15.81
CA ASP A 375 23.70 7.89 17.01
C ASP A 375 23.80 9.12 17.92
N GLY A 376 23.74 10.30 17.32
CA GLY A 376 23.78 11.59 18.02
C GLY A 376 25.17 12.10 18.42
N GLN A 377 26.23 11.30 18.25
CA GLN A 377 27.60 11.69 18.61
C GLN A 377 28.44 12.03 17.39
N HIS A 378 29.32 13.04 17.52
CA HIS A 378 30.29 13.31 16.47
C HIS A 378 31.22 12.11 16.34
N PHE A 379 31.29 11.54 15.14
CA PHE A 379 32.10 10.36 14.85
C PHE A 379 33.40 10.71 14.14
N THR A 380 33.32 11.48 13.06
CA THR A 380 34.49 11.89 12.25
C THR A 380 34.19 13.17 11.48
N THR A 381 35.17 13.74 10.83
CA THR A 381 35.02 14.84 9.91
C THR A 381 35.67 14.47 8.57
N LEU A 382 34.85 14.31 7.54
CA LEU A 382 35.30 14.02 6.19
C LEU A 382 35.75 15.30 5.50
N ARG A 383 36.68 15.14 4.57
CA ARG A 383 37.20 16.19 3.68
C ARG A 383 37.48 15.57 2.33
N GLY A 384 37.38 16.35 1.28
CA GLY A 384 37.69 15.90 -0.08
C GLY A 384 36.72 16.44 -1.10
N ASN A 385 36.88 16.00 -2.33
CA ASN A 385 35.95 16.27 -3.40
C ASN A 385 34.66 15.41 -3.23
N TYR A 386 33.68 15.67 -4.09
CA TYR A 386 32.40 15.02 -4.03
C TYR A 386 32.43 13.48 -4.09
N ASP A 387 33.25 12.93 -5.01
CA ASP A 387 33.36 11.48 -5.20
C ASP A 387 34.02 10.80 -3.98
N GLU A 388 35.03 11.43 -3.41
CA GLU A 388 35.69 10.96 -2.18
C GLU A 388 34.72 10.95 -0.99
N LEU A 389 33.91 12.01 -0.84
CA LEU A 389 32.87 12.09 0.21
C LEU A 389 31.81 11.02 0.02
N ALA A 390 31.35 10.79 -1.21
CA ALA A 390 30.33 9.78 -1.51
C ALA A 390 30.80 8.37 -1.20
N VAL A 391 32.05 8.04 -1.54
CA VAL A 391 32.66 6.74 -1.22
C VAL A 391 32.81 6.57 0.29
N ALA A 392 33.42 7.54 0.97
CA ALA A 392 33.63 7.48 2.41
C ALA A 392 32.30 7.38 3.20
N PHE A 393 31.27 8.12 2.78
CA PHE A 393 29.96 8.06 3.43
C PHE A 393 29.27 6.72 3.24
N ARG A 394 29.37 6.09 2.04
CA ARG A 394 28.88 4.72 1.81
C ARG A 394 29.55 3.70 2.72
N GLU A 395 30.89 3.75 2.84
CA GLU A 395 31.63 2.85 3.73
C GLU A 395 31.17 2.98 5.19
N LEU A 396 30.86 4.20 5.63
CA LEU A 396 30.31 4.44 6.97
C LEU A 396 28.91 3.83 7.12
N VAL A 397 28.07 3.91 6.11
CA VAL A 397 26.74 3.28 6.10
C VAL A 397 26.85 1.76 6.16
N ASP A 398 27.71 1.14 5.36
CA ASP A 398 27.96 -0.30 5.38
C ASP A 398 28.50 -0.77 6.73
N ASN A 399 29.45 -0.04 7.30
CA ASN A 399 29.99 -0.33 8.63
C ASN A 399 28.92 -0.21 9.71
N TYR A 400 28.04 0.79 9.62
CA TYR A 400 26.93 0.94 10.55
C TYR A 400 25.97 -0.25 10.47
N VAL A 401 25.55 -0.65 9.27
CA VAL A 401 24.67 -1.80 9.06
C VAL A 401 25.29 -3.06 9.67
N THR A 402 26.55 -3.34 9.35
CA THR A 402 27.22 -4.55 9.83
C THR A 402 27.47 -4.59 11.33
N THR A 403 27.59 -3.44 11.99
CA THR A 403 27.91 -3.36 13.44
C THR A 403 26.72 -3.16 14.32
N ARG A 404 25.63 -2.54 13.82
CA ARG A 404 24.47 -2.16 14.63
C ARG A 404 23.27 -3.07 14.48
N TYR A 405 23.14 -3.74 13.33
CA TYR A 405 22.01 -4.63 13.08
C TYR A 405 22.40 -6.10 13.32
N LYS A 406 21.51 -6.83 13.98
CA LYS A 406 21.69 -8.24 14.27
C LYS A 406 21.63 -9.06 12.98
N LYS A 407 22.62 -9.91 12.74
CA LYS A 407 22.56 -10.86 11.61
C LYS A 407 21.40 -11.82 11.80
N ARG A 408 20.63 -12.07 10.75
CA ARG A 408 19.62 -13.13 10.72
C ARG A 408 20.33 -14.47 10.81
N GLU A 409 19.87 -15.33 11.69
CA GLU A 409 20.31 -16.72 11.73
C GLU A 409 19.83 -17.37 10.42
N LYS A 410 20.74 -17.99 9.66
CA LYS A 410 20.34 -18.83 8.54
C LYS A 410 19.51 -19.95 9.15
N GLU A 411 18.27 -20.14 8.69
CA GLU A 411 17.57 -21.39 8.91
C GLU A 411 18.41 -22.51 8.26
N GLU A 412 19.23 -23.17 9.04
CA GLU A 412 19.82 -24.44 8.66
C GLU A 412 18.66 -25.39 8.42
N GLY A 413 18.49 -25.78 7.15
CA GLY A 413 17.46 -26.71 6.74
C GLY A 413 17.52 -27.91 7.67
N ARG A 414 16.49 -28.10 8.50
CA ARG A 414 16.17 -29.39 9.05
C ARG A 414 16.00 -30.35 7.88
N ARG A 415 17.09 -31.02 7.50
CA ARG A 415 16.97 -32.30 6.80
C ARG A 415 16.29 -33.23 7.80
N GLU A 416 15.02 -33.46 7.59
CA GLU A 416 14.37 -34.64 8.17
C GLU A 416 15.13 -35.86 7.66
N ASN A 417 15.97 -36.39 8.55
CA ASN A 417 16.27 -37.81 8.54
C ASN A 417 15.26 -38.40 9.51
N ASP A 418 14.20 -39.01 8.97
CA ASP A 418 13.68 -40.32 9.43
C ASP A 418 12.61 -40.76 8.43
#